data_c89e3e7eee1cc6942bf33e2248a0ad1d
#
_entry.id   c89e3e7eee1cc6942bf33e2248a0ad1d
#
_cell.length_a   1.000
_cell.length_b   1.000
_cell.length_c   1.000
_cell.angle_alpha   90.00
_cell.angle_beta   90.00
_cell.angle_gamma   90.00
#
_symmetry.space_group_name_H-M   'P 1'
#
loop_
_entity.id
_entity.type
_entity.pdbx_description
1 polymer ?
#
loop_
_entity_poly.entity_id
_entity_poly.type
_entity_poly.pdbx_seq_one_letter_code
_entity_poly.pdbx_strand_id
1 'polypeptide(L)'
;LTLFIVLFCHPCYCQSRSVNARKPQDQIPIDSCLYSITYTYHYANDTTGKVRLFDKQVLEIGTTTVHYYSKNAALIDSIMFQAKVAVNPRKSFAANERELYEDIYWNYPHKDSIGVYTGLVNVDYFYEEPVPSMEWKLTEDTCSILGYTCFRASTRFRGRSYTAWFTPGIPISHGPWKFNGLPGLILKARDEADLFVWEAQNISREQNKKVYVMNPRFNKIIETTRTKLLRLQEKRWKDPAGLYVQHGSAMHVRDNKTGKFMKMAPGQLVLPYIPVPELE
;
A
#
# COMPACT_ATOMS: atom_id res chain seq x y z
N LEU A 1 17.72 10.23 -29.92
CA LEU A 1 16.37 9.68 -30.16
C LEU A 1 15.77 9.33 -28.77
N THR A 2 15.10 10.32 -28.16
CA THR A 2 14.53 10.19 -26.81
C THR A 2 13.22 9.45 -26.92
N LEU A 3 13.23 8.16 -26.57
CA LEU A 3 12.04 7.32 -26.54
C LEU A 3 11.26 7.67 -25.27
N PHE A 4 10.26 8.52 -25.37
CA PHE A 4 9.27 8.71 -24.29
C PHE A 4 8.40 7.44 -24.23
N ILE A 5 8.82 6.48 -23.39
CA ILE A 5 7.99 5.35 -23.01
C ILE A 5 7.04 5.86 -21.92
N VAL A 6 5.84 6.26 -22.29
CA VAL A 6 4.75 6.41 -21.33
C VAL A 6 4.36 5.00 -20.90
N LEU A 7 4.99 4.53 -19.84
CA LEU A 7 4.64 3.27 -19.18
C LEU A 7 3.29 3.47 -18.48
N PHE A 8 2.21 3.33 -19.23
CA PHE A 8 1.00 2.81 -18.64
C PHE A 8 1.32 1.35 -18.28
N CYS A 9 1.72 1.11 -17.04
CA CYS A 9 1.68 -0.22 -16.45
C CYS A 9 0.18 -0.58 -16.33
N HIS A 10 -0.43 -0.88 -17.48
CA HIS A 10 -1.68 -1.62 -17.48
C HIS A 10 -1.28 -2.99 -16.92
N PRO A 11 -1.98 -3.50 -15.90
CA PRO A 11 -1.96 -4.93 -15.70
C PRO A 11 -2.29 -5.51 -17.07
N CYS A 12 -1.40 -6.29 -17.61
CA CYS A 12 -1.60 -6.99 -18.88
C CYS A 12 -3.04 -7.47 -18.92
N TYR A 13 -3.78 -7.01 -19.91
CA TYR A 13 -5.00 -7.67 -20.32
C TYR A 13 -4.57 -9.01 -20.92
N CYS A 14 -4.13 -9.90 -20.03
CA CYS A 14 -3.88 -11.29 -20.36
C CYS A 14 -5.25 -11.91 -20.46
N GLN A 15 -5.56 -12.44 -21.64
CA GLN A 15 -6.74 -13.21 -21.88
C GLN A 15 -7.00 -14.14 -20.71
N SER A 16 -8.19 -13.98 -20.11
CA SER A 16 -8.92 -14.95 -19.30
C SER A 16 -8.10 -15.83 -18.33
N ARG A 17 -7.43 -15.25 -17.36
CA ARG A 17 -7.41 -15.87 -16.04
C ARG A 17 -8.22 -14.96 -15.13
N SER A 18 -9.28 -15.50 -14.58
CA SER A 18 -10.09 -14.84 -13.57
C SER A 18 -9.15 -14.26 -12.51
N VAL A 19 -8.98 -12.94 -12.56
CA VAL A 19 -8.47 -12.23 -11.39
C VAL A 19 -9.53 -12.50 -10.35
N ASN A 20 -9.26 -13.42 -9.42
CA ASN A 20 -10.17 -13.71 -8.33
C ASN A 20 -10.23 -12.43 -7.49
N ALA A 21 -11.29 -11.65 -7.71
CA ALA A 21 -11.57 -10.57 -6.79
C ALA A 21 -11.75 -11.15 -5.39
N ARG A 22 -11.22 -10.48 -4.38
CA ARG A 22 -11.42 -10.90 -2.99
C ARG A 22 -12.92 -10.98 -2.73
N LYS A 23 -13.40 -12.15 -2.35
CA LYS A 23 -14.83 -12.35 -2.11
C LYS A 23 -15.18 -11.80 -0.73
N PRO A 24 -16.12 -10.85 -0.62
CA PRO A 24 -16.52 -10.33 0.68
C PRO A 24 -17.00 -11.40 1.66
N GLN A 25 -17.66 -12.44 1.16
CA GLN A 25 -18.20 -13.55 1.96
C GLN A 25 -17.12 -14.48 2.55
N ASP A 26 -15.90 -14.44 2.03
CA ASP A 26 -14.81 -15.29 2.50
C ASP A 26 -13.92 -14.56 3.52
N GLN A 27 -14.30 -13.32 3.90
CA GLN A 27 -13.59 -12.54 4.92
C GLN A 27 -13.85 -13.12 6.31
N ILE A 28 -12.77 -13.34 7.06
CA ILE A 28 -12.84 -13.82 8.43
C ILE A 28 -12.81 -12.63 9.39
N PRO A 29 -13.87 -12.40 10.18
CA PRO A 29 -13.83 -11.37 11.21
C PRO A 29 -12.88 -11.79 12.33
N ILE A 30 -11.94 -10.91 12.67
CA ILE A 30 -10.91 -11.17 13.70
C ILE A 30 -11.04 -10.26 14.90
N ASP A 31 -11.72 -9.11 14.77
CA ASP A 31 -11.89 -8.16 15.87
C ASP A 31 -13.12 -7.27 15.65
N SER A 32 -13.50 -6.50 16.66
CA SER A 32 -14.50 -5.43 16.56
C SER A 32 -13.80 -4.10 16.30
N CYS A 33 -14.18 -3.42 15.24
CA CYS A 33 -13.61 -2.13 14.87
C CYS A 33 -14.18 -1.02 15.78
N LEU A 34 -13.30 -0.23 16.39
CA LEU A 34 -13.63 0.90 17.25
C LEU A 34 -13.54 2.25 16.51
N TYR A 35 -12.52 2.38 15.67
CA TYR A 35 -12.28 3.57 14.85
C TYR A 35 -11.89 3.20 13.43
N SER A 36 -12.29 4.00 12.48
CA SER A 36 -11.88 3.94 11.07
C SER A 36 -11.37 5.30 10.65
N ILE A 37 -10.11 5.37 10.26
CA ILE A 37 -9.46 6.60 9.82
C ILE A 37 -9.13 6.45 8.33
N THR A 38 -9.59 7.41 7.51
CA THR A 38 -9.25 7.45 6.09
C THR A 38 -8.11 8.43 5.89
N TYR A 39 -7.06 8.00 5.19
CA TYR A 39 -5.93 8.81 4.80
C TYR A 39 -5.89 8.96 3.28
N THR A 40 -5.40 10.11 2.80
CA THR A 40 -4.84 10.22 1.46
C THR A 40 -3.34 9.97 1.58
N TYR A 41 -2.85 9.00 0.83
CA TYR A 41 -1.43 8.69 0.72
C TYR A 41 -0.91 9.16 -0.63
N HIS A 42 -0.13 10.24 -0.62
CA HIS A 42 0.58 10.74 -1.79
C HIS A 42 1.98 10.13 -1.84
N TYR A 43 2.39 9.69 -3.01
CA TYR A 43 3.72 9.14 -3.21
C TYR A 43 4.30 9.55 -4.56
N ALA A 44 5.62 9.71 -4.58
CA ALA A 44 6.34 9.98 -5.81
C ALA A 44 6.41 8.74 -6.69
N ASN A 45 6.14 8.90 -7.97
CA ASN A 45 6.29 7.85 -8.99
C ASN A 45 7.60 7.99 -9.79
N ASP A 46 8.46 8.87 -9.35
CA ASP A 46 9.80 9.07 -9.90
C ASP A 46 10.76 9.58 -8.81
N THR A 47 12.05 9.55 -9.09
CA THR A 47 13.09 10.02 -8.15
C THR A 47 13.12 11.54 -7.98
N THR A 48 12.46 12.29 -8.86
CA THR A 48 12.43 13.77 -8.82
C THR A 48 11.25 14.30 -8.01
N GLY A 49 10.29 13.45 -7.65
CA GLY A 49 9.05 13.83 -6.95
C GLY A 49 8.08 14.66 -7.80
N LYS A 50 8.33 14.82 -9.11
CA LYS A 50 7.47 15.59 -10.02
C LYS A 50 6.18 14.87 -10.36
N VAL A 51 6.25 13.56 -10.56
CA VAL A 51 5.07 12.74 -10.83
C VAL A 51 4.57 12.19 -9.50
N ARG A 52 3.45 12.72 -9.04
CA ARG A 52 2.81 12.31 -7.79
C ARG A 52 1.54 11.53 -8.07
N LEU A 53 1.46 10.37 -7.45
CA LEU A 53 0.27 9.53 -7.42
C LEU A 53 -0.31 9.58 -6.00
N PHE A 54 -1.57 9.17 -5.87
CA PHE A 54 -2.17 9.02 -4.55
C PHE A 54 -3.06 7.77 -4.48
N ASP A 55 -3.23 7.29 -3.27
CA ASP A 55 -4.15 6.21 -2.90
C ASP A 55 -4.96 6.63 -1.68
N LYS A 56 -6.20 6.20 -1.62
CA LYS A 56 -7.04 6.33 -0.42
C LYS A 56 -6.83 5.10 0.45
N GLN A 57 -6.40 5.31 1.67
CA GLN A 57 -6.07 4.24 2.59
C GLN A 57 -6.88 4.34 3.87
N VAL A 58 -7.12 3.20 4.49
CA VAL A 58 -7.92 3.09 5.72
C VAL A 58 -7.08 2.43 6.80
N LEU A 59 -7.14 3.00 8.00
CA LEU A 59 -6.67 2.41 9.25
C LEU A 59 -7.90 2.06 10.08
N GLU A 60 -8.15 0.78 10.29
CA GLU A 60 -9.18 0.25 11.19
C GLU A 60 -8.52 -0.14 12.50
N ILE A 61 -8.99 0.45 13.58
CA ILE A 61 -8.51 0.19 14.94
C ILE A 61 -9.54 -0.65 15.64
N GLY A 62 -9.19 -1.88 15.93
CA GLY A 62 -10.00 -2.81 16.72
C GLY A 62 -9.67 -2.76 18.20
N THR A 63 -10.18 -3.73 18.95
CA THR A 63 -9.91 -3.87 20.38
C THR A 63 -8.49 -4.40 20.67
N THR A 64 -7.97 -5.25 19.79
CA THR A 64 -6.66 -5.89 19.90
C THR A 64 -5.85 -5.80 18.63
N THR A 65 -6.51 -5.75 17.48
CA THR A 65 -5.90 -5.80 16.15
C THR A 65 -6.11 -4.48 15.43
N VAL A 66 -5.11 -4.05 14.68
CA VAL A 66 -5.22 -2.89 13.79
C VAL A 66 -4.98 -3.35 12.37
N HIS A 67 -5.79 -2.87 11.43
CA HIS A 67 -5.67 -3.20 10.00
C HIS A 67 -5.52 -1.93 9.17
N TYR A 68 -4.51 -1.90 8.32
CA TYR A 68 -4.25 -0.81 7.38
C TYR A 68 -4.25 -1.35 5.95
N TYR A 69 -5.02 -0.71 5.05
CA TYR A 69 -5.19 -1.20 3.68
C TYR A 69 -5.59 -0.10 2.70
N SER A 70 -5.48 -0.37 1.39
CA SER A 70 -5.96 0.49 0.33
C SER A 70 -7.48 0.40 0.17
N LYS A 71 -8.20 1.50 0.39
CA LYS A 71 -9.63 1.61 0.09
C LYS A 71 -9.92 1.44 -1.39
N ASN A 72 -9.03 1.96 -2.25
CA ASN A 72 -9.15 1.85 -3.69
C ASN A 72 -9.01 0.40 -4.15
N ALA A 73 -8.06 -0.34 -3.58
CA ALA A 73 -7.91 -1.78 -3.86
C ALA A 73 -9.15 -2.58 -3.44
N ALA A 74 -9.68 -2.31 -2.24
CA ALA A 74 -10.91 -2.96 -1.75
C ALA A 74 -12.13 -2.63 -2.63
N LEU A 75 -12.24 -1.40 -3.12
CA LEU A 75 -13.30 -0.99 -4.05
C LEU A 75 -13.18 -1.71 -5.39
N ILE A 76 -11.98 -1.83 -5.95
CA ILE A 76 -11.74 -2.60 -7.19
C ILE A 76 -12.16 -4.05 -7.00
N ASP A 77 -11.77 -4.68 -5.89
CA ASP A 77 -12.15 -6.05 -5.58
C ASP A 77 -13.67 -6.22 -5.52
N SER A 78 -14.36 -5.28 -4.85
CA SER A 78 -15.82 -5.30 -4.77
C SER A 78 -16.49 -5.16 -6.15
N ILE A 79 -16.04 -4.22 -6.98
CA ILE A 79 -16.55 -4.02 -8.34
C ILE A 79 -16.32 -5.27 -9.19
N MET A 80 -15.11 -5.82 -9.16
CA MET A 80 -14.76 -7.02 -9.93
C MET A 80 -15.55 -8.24 -9.49
N PHE A 81 -15.81 -8.38 -8.19
CA PHE A 81 -16.61 -9.48 -7.67
C PHE A 81 -18.09 -9.38 -8.08
N GLN A 82 -18.66 -8.17 -8.09
CA GLN A 82 -20.06 -7.94 -8.44
C GLN A 82 -20.29 -7.95 -9.96
N ALA A 83 -19.26 -7.73 -10.76
CA ALA A 83 -19.38 -7.61 -12.21
C ALA A 83 -19.74 -8.96 -12.86
N LYS A 84 -20.85 -9.00 -13.57
CA LYS A 84 -21.24 -10.14 -14.40
C LYS A 84 -20.61 -10.11 -15.79
N VAL A 85 -19.98 -9.00 -16.15
CA VAL A 85 -19.33 -8.74 -17.45
C VAL A 85 -17.97 -8.08 -17.19
N ALA A 86 -17.08 -8.15 -18.17
CA ALA A 86 -15.78 -7.49 -18.08
C ALA A 86 -15.95 -5.97 -17.92
N VAL A 87 -15.52 -5.44 -16.79
CA VAL A 87 -15.53 -4.00 -16.47
C VAL A 87 -14.11 -3.51 -16.25
N ASN A 88 -13.89 -2.22 -16.50
CA ASN A 88 -12.66 -1.56 -16.09
C ASN A 88 -12.96 -0.70 -14.86
N PRO A 89 -12.69 -1.18 -13.65
CA PRO A 89 -13.02 -0.48 -12.42
C PRO A 89 -12.26 0.83 -12.24
N ARG A 90 -11.10 0.99 -12.92
CA ARG A 90 -10.28 2.21 -12.86
C ARG A 90 -10.87 3.40 -13.60
N LYS A 91 -11.90 3.22 -14.42
CA LYS A 91 -12.58 4.35 -15.08
C LYS A 91 -13.20 5.35 -14.11
N SER A 92 -13.46 4.91 -12.86
CA SER A 92 -14.02 5.76 -11.80
C SER A 92 -12.97 6.54 -11.02
N PHE A 93 -11.68 6.32 -11.29
CA PHE A 93 -10.58 6.94 -10.57
C PHE A 93 -10.03 8.16 -11.32
N ALA A 94 -9.50 9.12 -10.56
CA ALA A 94 -8.76 10.24 -11.14
C ALA A 94 -7.49 9.75 -11.86
N ALA A 95 -6.97 10.53 -12.79
CA ALA A 95 -5.84 10.14 -13.63
C ALA A 95 -4.57 9.79 -12.84
N ASN A 96 -4.37 10.40 -11.66
CA ASN A 96 -3.25 10.16 -10.76
C ASN A 96 -3.62 9.33 -9.51
N GLU A 97 -4.86 8.84 -9.44
CA GLU A 97 -5.32 7.95 -8.37
C GLU A 97 -4.94 6.51 -8.70
N ARG A 98 -4.46 5.79 -7.71
CA ARG A 98 -4.00 4.40 -7.81
C ARG A 98 -4.52 3.58 -6.66
N GLU A 99 -4.30 2.30 -6.75
CA GLU A 99 -4.49 1.33 -5.68
C GLU A 99 -3.16 0.66 -5.33
N LEU A 100 -2.90 0.52 -4.05
CA LEU A 100 -1.76 -0.23 -3.55
C LEU A 100 -2.25 -1.52 -2.89
N TYR A 101 -1.68 -2.64 -3.30
CA TYR A 101 -2.07 -3.95 -2.79
C TYR A 101 -1.16 -4.34 -1.63
N GLU A 102 -1.32 -3.61 -0.51
CA GLU A 102 -0.65 -3.89 0.74
C GLU A 102 -1.67 -3.83 1.87
N ASP A 103 -1.74 -4.90 2.65
CA ASP A 103 -2.54 -5.00 3.86
C ASP A 103 -1.59 -5.25 5.03
N ILE A 104 -1.66 -4.43 6.07
CA ILE A 104 -0.83 -4.53 7.27
C ILE A 104 -1.72 -4.75 8.46
N TYR A 105 -1.42 -5.80 9.22
CA TYR A 105 -2.14 -6.15 10.44
C TYR A 105 -1.19 -6.08 11.63
N TRP A 106 -1.56 -5.36 12.69
CA TRP A 106 -0.88 -5.42 13.99
C TRP A 106 -1.55 -6.44 14.87
N ASN A 107 -0.75 -7.17 15.65
CA ASN A 107 -1.19 -8.27 16.51
C ASN A 107 -1.92 -9.39 15.75
N TYR A 108 -1.57 -9.60 14.49
CA TYR A 108 -2.09 -10.68 13.67
C TYR A 108 -1.04 -11.08 12.59
N PRO A 109 -0.79 -12.39 12.38
CA PRO A 109 -1.47 -13.54 13.01
C PRO A 109 -1.08 -13.76 14.49
N HIS A 110 0.05 -13.20 14.96
CA HIS A 110 0.50 -13.36 16.32
C HIS A 110 0.53 -12.02 17.05
N LYS A 111 0.34 -12.09 18.38
CA LYS A 111 0.47 -10.92 19.25
C LYS A 111 1.89 -10.35 19.19
N ASP A 112 2.02 -9.02 19.33
CA ASP A 112 3.27 -8.26 19.29
C ASP A 112 4.03 -8.37 17.95
N SER A 113 3.31 -8.75 16.88
CA SER A 113 3.83 -8.79 15.50
C SER A 113 3.00 -7.95 14.55
N ILE A 114 3.56 -7.70 13.37
CA ILE A 114 2.82 -7.21 12.21
C ILE A 114 2.90 -8.24 11.08
N GLY A 115 1.74 -8.61 10.56
CA GLY A 115 1.60 -9.41 9.35
C GLY A 115 1.38 -8.49 8.14
N VAL A 116 2.16 -8.67 7.08
CA VAL A 116 2.06 -7.87 5.88
C VAL A 116 1.76 -8.76 4.67
N TYR A 117 0.64 -8.46 4.02
CA TYR A 117 0.27 -9.07 2.75
C TYR A 117 0.49 -8.05 1.63
N THR A 118 1.14 -8.45 0.55
CA THR A 118 1.34 -7.57 -0.60
C THR A 118 1.33 -8.36 -1.92
N GLY A 119 0.78 -7.76 -2.95
CA GLY A 119 0.72 -8.35 -4.29
C GLY A 119 1.90 -7.92 -5.15
N LEU A 120 2.58 -8.88 -5.76
CA LEU A 120 3.64 -8.62 -6.74
C LEU A 120 3.57 -9.66 -7.87
N VAL A 121 3.39 -9.19 -9.12
CA VAL A 121 3.37 -10.04 -10.33
C VAL A 121 2.42 -11.25 -10.21
N ASN A 122 1.15 -10.99 -9.92
CA ASN A 122 0.09 -12.02 -9.82
C ASN A 122 0.34 -13.09 -8.73
N VAL A 123 1.09 -12.74 -7.70
CA VAL A 123 1.35 -13.58 -6.52
C VAL A 123 1.16 -12.71 -5.29
N ASP A 124 0.50 -13.24 -4.28
CA ASP A 124 0.45 -12.64 -2.95
C ASP A 124 1.63 -13.13 -2.12
N TYR A 125 2.31 -12.19 -1.49
CA TYR A 125 3.38 -12.45 -0.53
C TYR A 125 2.90 -12.13 0.86
N PHE A 126 3.32 -12.93 1.81
CA PHE A 126 3.10 -12.70 3.22
C PHE A 126 4.44 -12.75 3.97
N TYR A 127 4.64 -11.79 4.85
CA TYR A 127 5.67 -11.88 5.86
C TYR A 127 5.18 -11.36 7.21
N GLU A 128 5.79 -11.86 8.25
CA GLU A 128 5.57 -11.42 9.61
C GLU A 128 6.88 -10.88 10.18
N GLU A 129 6.79 -9.83 10.97
CA GLU A 129 7.91 -9.26 11.70
C GLU A 129 7.42 -8.74 13.06
N PRO A 130 8.29 -8.64 14.08
CA PRO A 130 7.95 -7.96 15.34
C PRO A 130 7.45 -6.54 15.08
N VAL A 131 6.53 -6.05 15.91
CA VAL A 131 6.09 -4.65 15.84
C VAL A 131 7.32 -3.75 15.90
N PRO A 132 7.54 -2.91 14.87
CA PRO A 132 8.73 -2.08 14.81
C PRO A 132 8.70 -1.02 15.91
N SER A 133 9.80 -0.89 16.65
CA SER A 133 10.02 0.22 17.57
C SER A 133 10.49 1.45 16.82
N MET A 134 9.95 2.61 17.17
CA MET A 134 10.33 3.91 16.61
C MET A 134 10.75 4.86 17.72
N GLU A 135 11.95 5.41 17.60
CA GLU A 135 12.45 6.44 18.51
C GLU A 135 11.99 7.82 18.04
N TRP A 136 10.94 8.34 18.68
CA TRP A 136 10.36 9.63 18.36
C TRP A 136 11.01 10.74 19.17
N LYS A 137 11.37 11.82 18.47
CA LYS A 137 11.78 13.09 19.07
C LYS A 137 10.62 14.06 18.95
N LEU A 138 10.04 14.41 20.09
CA LEU A 138 8.94 15.38 20.17
C LEU A 138 9.48 16.80 20.01
N THR A 139 8.67 17.68 19.41
CA THR A 139 8.93 19.13 19.34
C THR A 139 7.75 19.89 19.92
N GLU A 140 7.94 21.19 20.19
CA GLU A 140 6.87 22.07 20.68
C GLU A 140 5.94 22.58 19.56
N ASP A 141 6.27 22.26 18.30
CA ASP A 141 5.48 22.69 17.16
C ASP A 141 4.09 22.06 17.20
N THR A 142 3.08 22.86 16.97
CA THR A 142 1.68 22.42 16.91
C THR A 142 0.99 22.85 15.62
N CYS A 143 -0.03 22.11 15.22
CA CYS A 143 -0.94 22.49 14.15
C CYS A 143 -2.35 21.93 14.43
N SER A 144 -3.33 22.35 13.63
CA SER A 144 -4.68 21.79 13.69
C SER A 144 -4.93 20.90 12.47
N ILE A 145 -5.37 19.64 12.70
CA ILE A 145 -5.77 18.70 11.64
C ILE A 145 -7.13 18.13 12.03
N LEU A 146 -8.11 18.25 11.16
CA LEU A 146 -9.49 17.79 11.39
C LEU A 146 -10.10 18.31 12.71
N GLY A 147 -9.71 19.51 13.14
CA GLY A 147 -10.17 20.11 14.39
C GLY A 147 -9.44 19.62 15.65
N TYR A 148 -8.48 18.74 15.54
CA TYR A 148 -7.64 18.30 16.65
C TYR A 148 -6.33 19.09 16.70
N THR A 149 -5.93 19.48 17.92
CA THR A 149 -4.57 19.97 18.15
C THR A 149 -3.59 18.82 18.03
N CYS A 150 -2.63 18.96 17.13
CA CYS A 150 -1.60 17.99 16.84
C CYS A 150 -0.22 18.52 17.22
N PHE A 151 0.62 17.64 17.75
CA PHE A 151 2.01 17.88 18.10
C PHE A 151 2.91 17.22 17.07
N ARG A 152 4.06 17.84 16.82
CA ARG A 152 5.05 17.34 15.88
C ARG A 152 6.03 16.40 16.56
N ALA A 153 6.38 15.32 15.85
CA ALA A 153 7.46 14.42 16.22
C ALA A 153 8.26 14.02 14.99
N SER A 154 9.53 13.66 15.19
CA SER A 154 10.39 13.15 14.13
C SER A 154 11.07 11.85 14.54
N THR A 155 11.35 11.00 13.56
CA THR A 155 12.06 9.73 13.76
C THR A 155 12.88 9.38 12.53
N ARG A 156 13.89 8.54 12.70
CA ARG A 156 14.53 7.83 11.60
C ARG A 156 14.09 6.38 11.63
N PHE A 157 13.47 5.95 10.54
CA PHE A 157 12.94 4.61 10.43
C PHE A 157 13.25 4.02 9.05
N ARG A 158 13.85 2.82 9.03
CA ARG A 158 14.12 2.07 7.80
C ARG A 158 14.82 2.90 6.71
N GLY A 159 15.91 3.58 7.10
CA GLY A 159 16.74 4.37 6.17
C GLY A 159 16.20 5.74 5.79
N ARG A 160 15.01 6.15 6.29
CA ARG A 160 14.41 7.47 6.03
C ARG A 160 14.16 8.26 7.29
N SER A 161 14.24 9.59 7.18
CA SER A 161 13.76 10.52 8.20
C SER A 161 12.31 10.84 7.97
N TYR A 162 11.49 10.72 9.01
CA TYR A 162 10.06 11.01 8.98
C TYR A 162 9.68 12.07 9.99
N THR A 163 8.69 12.87 9.62
CA THR A 163 8.00 13.79 10.52
C THR A 163 6.54 13.36 10.61
N ALA A 164 6.00 13.31 11.83
CA ALA A 164 4.61 12.98 12.09
C ALA A 164 3.93 14.07 12.92
N TRP A 165 2.63 14.23 12.76
CA TRP A 165 1.75 15.04 13.59
C TRP A 165 0.72 14.12 14.21
N PHE A 166 0.68 14.09 15.53
CA PHE A 166 -0.22 13.22 16.30
C PHE A 166 -1.05 14.02 17.29
N THR A 167 -2.21 13.50 17.65
CA THR A 167 -3.09 14.13 18.62
C THR A 167 -3.31 13.26 19.86
N PRO A 168 -2.99 13.77 21.07
CA PRO A 168 -3.36 13.10 22.32
C PRO A 168 -4.87 13.08 22.57
N GLY A 169 -5.64 13.91 21.86
CA GLY A 169 -7.11 13.91 21.92
C GLY A 169 -7.75 12.58 21.52
N ILE A 170 -7.00 11.74 20.81
CA ILE A 170 -7.35 10.35 20.53
C ILE A 170 -6.19 9.49 21.03
N PRO A 171 -6.26 8.92 22.25
CA PRO A 171 -5.12 8.26 22.90
C PRO A 171 -4.88 6.85 22.36
N ILE A 172 -4.64 6.76 21.06
CA ILE A 172 -4.38 5.52 20.31
C ILE A 172 -3.02 5.64 19.65
N SER A 173 -2.06 4.81 20.08
CA SER A 173 -0.66 4.87 19.68
C SER A 173 -0.42 4.22 18.30
N HIS A 174 -1.21 4.59 17.30
CA HIS A 174 -1.11 4.10 15.92
C HIS A 174 -1.21 5.23 14.90
N GLY A 175 -0.81 4.92 13.67
CA GLY A 175 -0.90 5.79 12.52
C GLY A 175 -1.01 5.02 11.21
N PRO A 176 -0.97 5.71 10.06
CA PRO A 176 -0.98 5.07 8.77
C PRO A 176 0.27 4.21 8.57
N TRP A 177 0.19 3.25 7.66
CA TRP A 177 1.28 2.34 7.33
C TRP A 177 1.83 1.63 8.58
N LYS A 178 3.11 1.74 8.89
CA LYS A 178 3.76 1.10 10.05
C LYS A 178 4.02 2.07 11.21
N PHE A 179 3.56 3.31 11.13
CA PHE A 179 3.81 4.30 12.17
C PHE A 179 3.03 3.98 13.45
N ASN A 180 3.76 3.97 14.57
CA ASN A 180 3.23 3.70 15.90
C ASN A 180 4.12 4.33 16.98
N GLY A 181 3.74 4.21 18.26
CA GLY A 181 4.60 4.54 19.40
C GLY A 181 4.49 5.99 19.90
N LEU A 182 3.72 6.87 19.24
CA LEU A 182 3.42 8.20 19.77
C LEU A 182 2.24 8.15 20.77
N PRO A 183 2.17 9.06 21.75
CA PRO A 183 1.09 9.08 22.74
C PRO A 183 -0.20 9.69 22.17
N GLY A 184 -0.70 9.15 21.07
CA GLY A 184 -1.90 9.58 20.37
C GLY A 184 -1.89 9.20 18.91
N LEU A 185 -3.05 9.37 18.26
CA LEU A 185 -3.26 9.01 16.86
C LEU A 185 -2.49 9.92 15.91
N ILE A 186 -1.72 9.32 15.00
CA ILE A 186 -0.97 10.05 13.98
C ILE A 186 -1.91 10.43 12.84
N LEU A 187 -2.15 11.72 12.67
CA LEU A 187 -3.05 12.24 11.64
C LEU A 187 -2.33 12.63 10.36
N LYS A 188 -1.03 12.89 10.43
CA LYS A 188 -0.20 13.19 9.26
C LYS A 188 1.20 12.63 9.47
N ALA A 189 1.78 12.10 8.41
CA ALA A 189 3.19 11.70 8.38
C ALA A 189 3.78 12.01 7.01
N ARG A 190 5.07 12.32 6.96
CA ARG A 190 5.80 12.52 5.71
C ARG A 190 7.28 12.19 5.88
N ASP A 191 7.93 11.75 4.82
CA ASP A 191 9.38 11.70 4.78
C ASP A 191 9.98 13.10 4.53
N GLU A 192 11.26 13.25 4.80
CA GLU A 192 11.97 14.53 4.69
C GLU A 192 11.93 15.15 3.28
N ALA A 193 11.90 14.32 2.25
CA ALA A 193 11.87 14.74 0.85
C ALA A 193 10.45 14.91 0.28
N ASP A 194 9.41 14.72 1.11
CA ASP A 194 8.01 14.70 0.69
C ASP A 194 7.70 13.70 -0.43
N LEU A 195 8.51 12.64 -0.57
CA LEU A 195 8.24 11.58 -1.53
C LEU A 195 7.03 10.75 -1.10
N PHE A 196 6.78 10.68 0.20
CA PHE A 196 5.68 9.95 0.83
C PHE A 196 4.99 10.84 1.85
N VAL A 197 3.69 11.06 1.66
CA VAL A 197 2.89 11.90 2.55
C VAL A 197 1.56 11.20 2.82
N TRP A 198 1.27 10.95 4.08
CA TRP A 198 -0.02 10.47 4.59
C TRP A 198 -0.72 11.60 5.30
N GLU A 199 -1.98 11.83 5.01
CA GLU A 199 -2.79 12.87 5.65
C GLU A 199 -4.21 12.39 5.89
N ALA A 200 -4.64 12.41 7.16
CA ALA A 200 -5.97 12.00 7.56
C ALA A 200 -7.04 12.92 6.95
N GLN A 201 -8.07 12.32 6.37
CA GLN A 201 -9.18 13.01 5.75
C GLN A 201 -10.46 12.87 6.56
N ASN A 202 -10.60 11.78 7.29
CA ASN A 202 -11.78 11.50 8.11
C ASN A 202 -11.44 10.55 9.25
N ILE A 203 -12.12 10.75 10.36
CA ILE A 203 -12.07 9.87 11.54
C ILE A 203 -13.51 9.53 11.88
N SER A 204 -13.86 8.25 11.89
CA SER A 204 -15.17 7.78 12.35
C SER A 204 -15.04 6.82 13.52
N ARG A 205 -15.94 6.97 14.49
CA ARG A 205 -16.12 6.01 15.57
C ARG A 205 -17.11 4.95 15.09
N GLU A 206 -16.72 3.70 15.20
CA GLU A 206 -17.49 2.57 14.68
C GLU A 206 -18.21 1.85 15.85
N GLN A 207 -19.41 1.33 15.61
CA GLN A 207 -20.16 0.61 16.66
C GLN A 207 -20.38 -0.87 16.32
N ASN A 208 -20.66 -1.20 15.06
CA ASN A 208 -20.99 -2.56 14.64
C ASN A 208 -20.08 -3.09 13.53
N LYS A 209 -19.00 -2.40 13.25
CA LYS A 209 -18.03 -2.78 12.22
C LYS A 209 -17.07 -3.84 12.77
N LYS A 210 -16.65 -4.77 11.90
CA LYS A 210 -15.63 -5.76 12.22
C LYS A 210 -14.34 -5.45 11.46
N VAL A 211 -13.21 -5.83 12.07
CA VAL A 211 -11.94 -5.95 11.37
C VAL A 211 -11.88 -7.33 10.74
N TYR A 212 -11.54 -7.40 9.47
CA TYR A 212 -11.51 -8.65 8.72
C TYR A 212 -10.11 -8.95 8.21
N VAL A 213 -9.76 -10.24 8.18
CA VAL A 213 -8.64 -10.69 7.37
C VAL A 213 -9.08 -10.74 5.91
N MET A 214 -8.35 -10.04 5.07
CA MET A 214 -8.58 -10.05 3.63
C MET A 214 -8.03 -11.34 3.05
N ASN A 215 -8.85 -12.05 2.30
CA ASN A 215 -8.39 -13.21 1.55
C ASN A 215 -7.37 -12.83 0.49
N PRO A 216 -6.41 -13.72 0.18
CA PRO A 216 -5.45 -13.48 -0.88
C PRO A 216 -6.19 -13.23 -2.21
N ARG A 217 -5.67 -12.28 -2.99
CA ARG A 217 -6.20 -11.94 -4.32
C ARG A 217 -5.84 -13.00 -5.34
N PHE A 218 -4.64 -13.53 -5.22
CA PHE A 218 -4.14 -14.60 -6.06
C PHE A 218 -4.23 -15.93 -5.32
N ASN A 219 -4.49 -17.03 -6.03
CA ASN A 219 -4.68 -18.35 -5.44
C ASN A 219 -3.43 -18.91 -4.74
N LYS A 220 -2.35 -18.15 -4.69
CA LYS A 220 -1.08 -18.57 -4.11
C LYS A 220 -0.53 -17.46 -3.23
N ILE A 221 -0.34 -17.79 -1.95
CA ILE A 221 0.45 -16.98 -1.01
C ILE A 221 1.85 -17.60 -0.92
N ILE A 222 2.86 -16.77 -1.02
CA ILE A 222 4.25 -17.15 -0.75
C ILE A 222 4.68 -16.51 0.55
N GLU A 223 4.94 -17.32 1.55
CA GLU A 223 5.58 -16.86 2.78
C GLU A 223 7.02 -16.46 2.50
N THR A 224 7.42 -15.33 3.02
CA THR A 224 8.73 -14.75 2.75
C THR A 224 9.24 -13.97 3.96
N THR A 225 10.31 -13.23 3.80
CA THR A 225 10.78 -12.24 4.78
C THR A 225 10.75 -10.86 4.17
N ARG A 226 10.64 -9.82 4.99
CA ARG A 226 10.72 -8.43 4.53
C ARG A 226 11.91 -8.18 3.60
N THR A 227 13.11 -8.62 4.01
CA THR A 227 14.34 -8.43 3.21
C THR A 227 14.27 -9.11 1.84
N LYS A 228 13.70 -10.32 1.76
CA LYS A 228 13.49 -11.00 0.46
C LYS A 228 12.49 -10.25 -0.40
N LEU A 229 11.41 -9.75 0.20
CA LEU A 229 10.40 -8.96 -0.52
C LEU A 229 11.00 -7.67 -1.08
N LEU A 230 11.79 -6.93 -0.31
CA LEU A 230 12.47 -5.72 -0.80
C LEU A 230 13.38 -6.01 -2.01
N ARG A 231 14.10 -7.12 -1.98
CA ARG A 231 14.91 -7.58 -3.15
C ARG A 231 14.04 -7.90 -4.38
N LEU A 232 12.85 -8.49 -4.17
CA LEU A 232 11.91 -8.74 -5.28
C LEU A 232 11.34 -7.45 -5.83
N GLN A 233 11.02 -6.49 -4.96
CA GLN A 233 10.60 -5.15 -5.37
C GLN A 233 11.69 -4.43 -6.16
N GLU A 234 12.95 -4.53 -5.72
CA GLU A 234 14.10 -4.00 -6.46
C GLU A 234 14.24 -4.65 -7.85
N LYS A 235 14.11 -5.98 -7.93
CA LYS A 235 14.13 -6.72 -9.20
C LYS A 235 13.02 -6.26 -10.15
N ARG A 236 11.88 -5.80 -9.63
CA ARG A 236 10.78 -5.22 -10.43
C ARG A 236 11.25 -4.05 -11.31
N TRP A 237 12.26 -3.29 -10.87
CA TRP A 237 12.82 -2.18 -11.65
C TRP A 237 14.00 -2.61 -12.51
N LYS A 238 14.87 -3.43 -11.96
CA LYS A 238 16.10 -3.86 -12.64
C LYS A 238 15.85 -4.84 -13.77
N ASP A 239 14.93 -5.78 -13.57
CA ASP A 239 14.58 -6.82 -14.54
C ASP A 239 13.12 -7.25 -14.39
N PRO A 240 12.15 -6.38 -14.78
CA PRO A 240 10.75 -6.71 -14.66
C PRO A 240 10.36 -7.96 -15.45
N ALA A 241 10.88 -8.14 -16.67
CA ALA A 241 10.57 -9.31 -17.49
C ALA A 241 11.06 -10.62 -16.86
N GLY A 242 12.27 -10.62 -16.29
CA GLY A 242 12.82 -11.77 -15.54
C GLY A 242 11.99 -12.08 -14.29
N LEU A 243 11.46 -11.07 -13.63
CA LEU A 243 10.56 -11.26 -12.49
C LEU A 243 9.25 -11.95 -12.91
N TYR A 244 8.63 -11.55 -14.04
CA TYR A 244 7.45 -12.21 -14.59
C TYR A 244 7.70 -13.68 -14.94
N VAL A 245 8.83 -13.96 -15.61
CA VAL A 245 9.25 -15.34 -15.96
C VAL A 245 9.46 -16.20 -14.71
N GLN A 246 10.07 -15.65 -13.67
CA GLN A 246 10.25 -16.34 -12.38
C GLN A 246 8.93 -16.78 -11.74
N HIS A 247 7.83 -16.05 -12.03
CA HIS A 247 6.48 -16.37 -11.55
C HIS A 247 5.63 -17.14 -12.57
N GLY A 248 6.26 -17.74 -13.59
CA GLY A 248 5.58 -18.53 -14.60
C GLY A 248 4.71 -17.72 -15.56
N SER A 249 4.98 -16.42 -15.69
CA SER A 249 4.25 -15.49 -16.54
C SER A 249 5.17 -14.84 -17.57
N ALA A 250 4.63 -14.10 -18.52
CA ALA A 250 5.39 -13.32 -19.48
C ALA A 250 4.99 -11.84 -19.42
N MET A 251 5.96 -10.95 -19.48
CA MET A 251 5.72 -9.53 -19.59
C MET A 251 5.53 -9.14 -21.04
N HIS A 252 4.48 -8.38 -21.34
CA HIS A 252 4.22 -7.82 -22.66
C HIS A 252 4.14 -6.29 -22.56
N VAL A 253 4.80 -5.62 -23.48
CA VAL A 253 4.77 -4.16 -23.60
C VAL A 253 4.10 -3.79 -24.90
N ARG A 254 3.21 -2.80 -24.86
CA ARG A 254 2.56 -2.28 -26.05
C ARG A 254 3.48 -1.29 -26.77
N ASP A 255 3.76 -1.54 -28.02
CA ASP A 255 4.43 -0.58 -28.88
C ASP A 255 3.45 0.56 -29.21
N ASN A 256 3.82 1.79 -28.86
CA ASN A 256 2.95 2.97 -29.03
C ASN A 256 2.79 3.39 -30.50
N LYS A 257 3.69 2.97 -31.40
CA LYS A 257 3.61 3.30 -32.84
C LYS A 257 2.71 2.33 -33.57
N THR A 258 2.86 1.05 -33.29
CA THR A 258 2.15 -0.02 -33.99
C THR A 258 0.90 -0.50 -33.26
N GLY A 259 0.77 -0.19 -31.98
CA GLY A 259 -0.28 -0.70 -31.09
C GLY A 259 -0.15 -2.18 -30.74
N LYS A 260 0.87 -2.89 -31.25
CA LYS A 260 1.08 -4.33 -31.03
C LYS A 260 1.74 -4.59 -29.68
N PHE A 261 1.39 -5.74 -29.09
CA PHE A 261 2.04 -6.22 -27.89
C PHE A 261 3.29 -7.04 -28.24
N MET A 262 4.41 -6.70 -27.61
CA MET A 262 5.68 -7.41 -27.73
C MET A 262 6.01 -8.10 -26.40
N LYS A 263 6.38 -9.38 -26.47
CA LYS A 263 6.86 -10.12 -25.31
C LYS A 263 8.27 -9.65 -25.00
N MET A 264 8.52 -9.32 -23.73
CA MET A 264 9.83 -8.90 -23.25
C MET A 264 10.61 -10.13 -22.72
N ALA A 265 11.88 -10.24 -23.10
CA ALA A 265 12.77 -11.23 -22.50
C ALA A 265 13.42 -10.66 -21.21
N PRO A 266 13.90 -11.55 -20.30
CA PRO A 266 14.70 -11.13 -19.16
C PRO A 266 15.87 -10.23 -19.58
N GLY A 267 16.13 -9.17 -18.82
CA GLY A 267 17.21 -8.21 -19.09
C GLY A 267 16.97 -7.21 -20.24
N GLN A 268 15.90 -7.34 -21.00
CA GLN A 268 15.59 -6.40 -22.11
C GLN A 268 15.04 -5.05 -21.67
N LEU A 269 14.49 -4.96 -20.47
CA LEU A 269 13.85 -3.75 -19.98
C LEU A 269 14.34 -3.44 -18.57
N VAL A 270 14.78 -2.21 -18.38
CA VAL A 270 15.03 -1.62 -17.06
C VAL A 270 14.05 -0.48 -16.88
N LEU A 271 13.31 -0.49 -15.79
CA LEU A 271 12.39 0.59 -15.46
C LEU A 271 13.10 1.65 -14.61
N PRO A 272 12.66 2.91 -14.66
CA PRO A 272 13.12 3.91 -13.71
C PRO A 272 12.86 3.44 -12.27
N TYR A 273 13.81 3.68 -11.39
CA TYR A 273 13.60 3.42 -9.97
C TYR A 273 12.44 4.27 -9.44
N ILE A 274 11.51 3.63 -8.76
CA ILE A 274 10.44 4.31 -8.03
C ILE A 274 10.77 4.22 -6.54
N PRO A 275 10.79 5.36 -5.83
CA PRO A 275 11.04 5.36 -4.40
C PRO A 275 10.10 4.43 -3.64
N VAL A 276 10.61 3.82 -2.59
CA VAL A 276 9.84 2.99 -1.65
C VAL A 276 9.97 3.55 -0.23
N PRO A 277 8.96 3.38 0.63
CA PRO A 277 8.98 3.92 1.99
C PRO A 277 10.09 3.31 2.87
N GLU A 278 10.50 2.07 2.60
CA GLU A 278 11.58 1.38 3.32
C GLU A 278 12.80 1.20 2.41
N LEU A 279 13.98 1.56 2.91
CA LEU A 279 15.25 1.37 2.20
C LEU A 279 16.08 0.21 2.76
N GLU A 280 15.82 -0.21 4.02
CA GLU A 280 16.58 -1.22 4.76
C GLU A 280 15.66 -2.34 5.26
#